data_c7f7c331be18b0b0a7ff844073402ee2
#
_entry.id   c7f7c331be18b0b0a7ff844073402ee2
#
_cell.length_a   1.000
_cell.length_b   1.000
_cell.length_c   1.000
_cell.angle_alpha   90.00
_cell.angle_beta   90.00
_cell.angle_gamma   90.00
#
_symmetry.space_group_name_H-M   'P 1'
#
loop_
_entity.id
_entity.type
_entity.pdbx_description
1 polymer ?
#
loop_
_entity_poly.entity_id
_entity_poly.type
_entity_poly.pdbx_seq_one_letter_code
_entity_poly.pdbx_strand_id
1 'polypeptide(L)'
;MPIPVPALKEADLPTREKSIFRMMGPGIVMAGLAIGSGELIMWPWITSVVGAQLLWAAAIGIFLQLWINIEVGRWSIVTGESPFTGMVRVIKLLVYVFVFMIVVGKFLPGWARETGVALRDLIFGPKHPSPEWLWTAVVFALVAAILFGPKVIYTAVERCIMVLIVIIVAGLIYVVWEIGSKELFLEMWYGVVNVFNFPDFPVDVMADDGSVRDQLTFSRFFGAVVFAGAGGLGNLYYAYYLREKGIGMGARMPTLMSAVHKHEIKEMDTGYVYADTTENHQRFRQWFKYVVVDQVLFFWILGSFTMFLFIFGALAVLHPIGLVPDQGSLVWDLASILEESMGTSGRYLFLIVGMAALFSTQLGGVDGGSRIFSDLLHTNFKFGRWFKLEQWFLILVGT
;
A
#
# COMPACT_ATOMS: atom_id res chain seq x y z
N MET A 1 -31.79 4.68 -5.91
CA MET A 1 -30.96 5.44 -6.86
C MET A 1 -29.97 6.29 -6.07
N PRO A 2 -28.74 6.48 -6.53
CA PRO A 2 -27.78 7.35 -5.84
C PRO A 2 -28.30 8.79 -5.81
N ILE A 3 -28.16 9.44 -4.65
CA ILE A 3 -28.54 10.82 -4.45
C ILE A 3 -27.49 11.71 -5.14
N PRO A 4 -27.90 12.83 -5.78
CA PRO A 4 -26.93 13.76 -6.34
C PRO A 4 -25.98 14.29 -5.25
N VAL A 5 -24.67 14.24 -5.50
CA VAL A 5 -23.68 14.84 -4.61
C VAL A 5 -23.91 16.35 -4.56
N PRO A 6 -24.05 16.96 -3.36
CA PRO A 6 -24.31 18.41 -3.25
C PRO A 6 -23.19 19.27 -3.85
N ALA A 7 -23.49 20.48 -4.27
CA ALA A 7 -22.49 21.41 -4.80
C ALA A 7 -21.42 21.75 -3.75
N LEU A 8 -20.19 22.02 -4.20
CA LEU A 8 -19.10 22.45 -3.33
C LEU A 8 -19.44 23.78 -2.65
N LYS A 9 -19.07 23.94 -1.38
CA LYS A 9 -19.24 25.16 -0.61
C LYS A 9 -18.04 26.08 -0.83
N GLU A 10 -18.25 27.38 -0.88
CA GLU A 10 -17.14 28.32 -0.96
C GLU A 10 -16.53 28.55 0.42
N ALA A 11 -15.19 28.44 0.52
CA ALA A 11 -14.43 28.76 1.74
C ALA A 11 -12.96 29.02 1.41
N ASP A 12 -12.30 29.91 2.15
CA ASP A 12 -10.87 30.14 1.98
C ASP A 12 -10.03 28.92 2.37
N LEU A 13 -8.93 28.72 1.64
CA LEU A 13 -7.93 27.71 2.00
C LEU A 13 -7.34 28.02 3.36
N PRO A 14 -7.23 27.03 4.27
CA PRO A 14 -6.56 27.22 5.54
C PRO A 14 -5.09 27.63 5.38
N THR A 15 -4.58 28.45 6.32
CA THR A 15 -3.16 28.79 6.38
C THR A 15 -2.35 27.60 6.88
N ARG A 16 -1.15 27.42 6.34
CA ARG A 16 -0.22 26.39 6.81
C ARG A 16 0.62 26.95 7.96
N GLU A 17 0.30 26.52 9.18
CA GLU A 17 1.01 26.98 10.40
C GLU A 17 2.24 26.12 10.74
N LYS A 18 2.24 24.83 10.35
CA LYS A 18 3.31 23.88 10.70
C LYS A 18 4.32 23.73 9.58
N SER A 19 5.55 23.38 9.94
CA SER A 19 6.58 23.01 8.95
C SER A 19 6.19 21.74 8.22
N ILE A 20 6.67 21.57 6.96
CA ILE A 20 6.44 20.38 6.14
C ILE A 20 6.80 19.11 6.91
N PHE A 21 7.96 19.08 7.56
CA PHE A 21 8.47 17.90 8.29
C PHE A 21 7.57 17.46 9.47
N ARG A 22 6.88 18.38 10.13
CA ARG A 22 5.94 18.04 11.22
C ARG A 22 4.59 17.51 10.73
N MET A 23 4.34 17.67 9.43
CA MET A 23 3.07 17.26 8.81
C MET A 23 3.22 15.97 7.99
N MET A 24 4.44 15.49 7.79
CA MET A 24 4.72 14.23 7.09
C MET A 24 4.00 13.06 7.76
N GLY A 25 3.52 12.14 6.96
CA GLY A 25 2.78 10.96 7.42
C GLY A 25 1.94 10.31 6.33
N PRO A 26 1.11 11.04 5.59
CA PRO A 26 0.29 10.45 4.52
C PRO A 26 1.09 9.67 3.49
N GLY A 27 2.23 10.20 3.00
CA GLY A 27 3.13 9.50 2.08
C GLY A 27 3.78 8.26 2.70
N ILE A 28 4.11 8.29 4.00
CA ILE A 28 4.64 7.13 4.73
C ILE A 28 3.58 6.01 4.79
N VAL A 29 2.32 6.33 5.07
CA VAL A 29 1.24 5.34 5.09
C VAL A 29 1.04 4.75 3.69
N MET A 30 1.16 5.56 2.64
CA MET A 30 1.11 5.09 1.26
C MET A 30 2.28 4.16 0.92
N ALA A 31 3.50 4.46 1.36
CA ALA A 31 4.65 3.58 1.19
C ALA A 31 4.41 2.23 1.90
N GLY A 32 3.96 2.24 3.16
CA GLY A 32 3.66 1.02 3.89
C GLY A 32 2.57 0.15 3.26
N LEU A 33 1.58 0.78 2.60
CA LEU A 33 0.57 0.06 1.81
C LEU A 33 1.17 -0.60 0.56
N ALA A 34 2.16 0.02 -0.07
CA ALA A 34 2.79 -0.46 -1.30
C ALA A 34 3.69 -1.69 -1.08
N ILE A 35 4.41 -1.72 0.05
CA ILE A 35 5.51 -2.67 0.29
C ILE A 35 5.08 -4.14 0.19
N GLY A 36 3.94 -4.53 0.76
CA GLY A 36 3.57 -5.95 0.87
C GLY A 36 2.92 -6.57 -0.38
N SER A 37 2.58 -5.80 -1.40
CA SER A 37 1.94 -6.32 -2.61
C SER A 37 2.94 -6.49 -3.77
N GLY A 38 3.26 -5.40 -4.44
CA GLY A 38 4.17 -5.42 -5.59
C GLY A 38 5.63 -5.59 -5.18
N GLU A 39 6.05 -4.84 -4.17
CA GLU A 39 7.45 -4.76 -3.79
C GLU A 39 8.00 -6.06 -3.19
N LEU A 40 7.23 -6.70 -2.28
CA LEU A 40 7.66 -7.95 -1.65
C LEU A 40 7.30 -9.19 -2.49
N ILE A 41 6.11 -9.24 -3.12
CA ILE A 41 5.62 -10.46 -3.73
C ILE A 41 5.90 -10.49 -5.24
N MET A 42 5.41 -9.50 -5.99
CA MET A 42 5.40 -9.60 -7.45
C MET A 42 6.78 -9.38 -8.07
N TRP A 43 7.49 -8.34 -7.66
CA TRP A 43 8.79 -8.00 -8.25
C TRP A 43 9.90 -9.00 -7.89
N PRO A 44 10.04 -9.48 -6.63
CA PRO A 44 10.96 -10.57 -6.32
C PRO A 44 10.66 -11.86 -7.06
N TRP A 45 9.37 -12.20 -7.23
CA TRP A 45 8.97 -13.37 -8.03
C TRP A 45 9.36 -13.21 -9.51
N ILE A 46 9.09 -12.06 -10.14
CA ILE A 46 9.52 -11.78 -11.53
C ILE A 46 11.04 -11.85 -11.64
N THR A 47 11.76 -11.26 -10.68
CA THR A 47 13.22 -11.29 -10.66
C THR A 47 13.77 -12.71 -10.52
N SER A 48 13.12 -13.60 -9.77
CA SER A 48 13.54 -15.00 -9.69
C SER A 48 13.40 -15.71 -11.03
N VAL A 49 12.42 -15.33 -11.86
CA VAL A 49 12.18 -15.94 -13.20
C VAL A 49 13.12 -15.39 -14.27
N VAL A 50 13.26 -14.06 -14.39
CA VAL A 50 13.94 -13.41 -15.51
C VAL A 50 15.14 -12.53 -15.10
N GLY A 51 15.60 -12.64 -13.86
CA GLY A 51 16.69 -11.83 -13.35
C GLY A 51 16.35 -10.32 -13.38
N ALA A 52 17.33 -9.51 -13.77
CA ALA A 52 17.20 -8.06 -13.81
C ALA A 52 16.46 -7.51 -15.05
N GLN A 53 16.06 -8.36 -16.00
CA GLN A 53 15.62 -7.95 -17.35
C GLN A 53 14.46 -6.95 -17.35
N LEU A 54 13.50 -7.05 -16.40
CA LEU A 54 12.28 -6.23 -16.35
C LEU A 54 12.31 -5.10 -15.31
N LEU A 55 13.44 -4.82 -14.64
CA LEU A 55 13.51 -3.85 -13.54
C LEU A 55 13.26 -2.40 -13.96
N TRP A 56 13.52 -2.07 -15.23
CA TRP A 56 13.15 -0.78 -15.81
C TRP A 56 11.65 -0.49 -15.66
N ALA A 57 10.82 -1.53 -15.78
CA ALA A 57 9.36 -1.38 -15.69
C ALA A 57 8.90 -1.15 -14.25
N ALA A 58 9.59 -1.72 -13.26
CA ALA A 58 9.36 -1.43 -11.84
C ALA A 58 9.59 0.07 -11.56
N ALA A 59 10.73 0.59 -12.02
CA ALA A 59 11.08 2.01 -11.86
C ALA A 59 10.05 2.94 -12.54
N ILE A 60 9.62 2.61 -13.77
CA ILE A 60 8.59 3.37 -14.48
C ILE A 60 7.24 3.26 -13.77
N GLY A 61 6.85 2.07 -13.31
CA GLY A 61 5.57 1.84 -12.64
C GLY A 61 5.37 2.73 -11.40
N ILE A 62 6.34 2.74 -10.49
CA ILE A 62 6.26 3.58 -9.29
C ILE A 62 6.38 5.08 -9.62
N PHE A 63 7.16 5.45 -10.65
CA PHE A 63 7.26 6.84 -11.10
C PHE A 63 5.92 7.35 -11.68
N LEU A 64 5.21 6.56 -12.47
CA LEU A 64 3.88 6.96 -12.98
C LEU A 64 2.87 7.12 -11.83
N GLN A 65 2.92 6.26 -10.84
CA GLN A 65 2.04 6.36 -9.66
C GLN A 65 2.32 7.60 -8.81
N LEU A 66 3.57 8.08 -8.76
CA LEU A 66 3.90 9.37 -8.13
C LEU A 66 3.02 10.50 -8.68
N TRP A 67 2.88 10.59 -10.00
CA TRP A 67 2.07 11.64 -10.63
C TRP A 67 0.58 11.47 -10.35
N ILE A 68 0.08 10.23 -10.34
CA ILE A 68 -1.31 9.94 -9.94
C ILE A 68 -1.55 10.43 -8.50
N ASN A 69 -0.65 10.13 -7.58
CA ASN A 69 -0.77 10.52 -6.18
C ASN A 69 -0.69 12.04 -6.00
N ILE A 70 0.17 12.74 -6.75
CA ILE A 70 0.24 14.19 -6.72
C ILE A 70 -1.08 14.81 -7.18
N GLU A 71 -1.72 14.29 -8.24
CA GLU A 71 -3.02 14.77 -8.71
C GLU A 71 -4.15 14.45 -7.72
N VAL A 72 -4.15 13.27 -7.12
CA VAL A 72 -5.06 12.91 -6.01
C VAL A 72 -4.89 13.87 -4.84
N GLY A 73 -3.65 14.17 -4.49
CA GLY A 73 -3.33 15.16 -3.45
C GLY A 73 -3.79 16.56 -3.81
N ARG A 74 -3.60 16.99 -5.07
CA ARG A 74 -4.07 18.29 -5.57
C ARG A 74 -5.57 18.43 -5.43
N TRP A 75 -6.33 17.41 -5.81
CA TRP A 75 -7.79 17.38 -5.61
C TRP A 75 -8.15 17.52 -4.14
N SER A 76 -7.55 16.70 -3.29
CA SER A 76 -7.85 16.66 -1.85
C SER A 76 -7.55 17.99 -1.14
N ILE A 77 -6.40 18.62 -1.42
CA ILE A 77 -6.06 19.90 -0.76
C ILE A 77 -6.97 21.04 -1.18
N VAL A 78 -7.53 21.00 -2.39
CA VAL A 78 -8.43 22.03 -2.92
C VAL A 78 -9.85 21.85 -2.43
N THR A 79 -10.33 20.60 -2.37
CA THR A 79 -11.74 20.33 -2.09
C THR A 79 -12.02 19.72 -0.71
N GLY A 80 -11.04 19.05 -0.11
CA GLY A 80 -11.25 18.21 1.07
C GLY A 80 -12.03 16.92 0.77
N GLU A 81 -12.52 16.73 -0.47
CA GLU A 81 -13.21 15.50 -0.91
C GLU A 81 -12.24 14.43 -1.36
N SER A 82 -12.71 13.19 -1.37
CA SER A 82 -12.02 12.11 -2.05
C SER A 82 -12.17 12.21 -3.57
N PRO A 83 -11.23 11.67 -4.35
CA PRO A 83 -11.38 11.57 -5.81
C PRO A 83 -12.60 10.75 -6.21
N PHE A 84 -13.01 9.77 -5.41
CA PHE A 84 -14.22 8.97 -5.66
C PHE A 84 -15.46 9.83 -5.69
N THR A 85 -15.64 10.70 -4.69
CA THR A 85 -16.75 11.65 -4.65
C THR A 85 -16.70 12.60 -5.84
N GLY A 86 -15.50 13.12 -6.20
CA GLY A 86 -15.30 13.96 -7.37
C GLY A 86 -15.69 13.28 -8.69
N MET A 87 -15.28 12.03 -8.90
CA MET A 87 -15.61 11.25 -10.11
C MET A 87 -17.10 10.95 -10.19
N VAL A 88 -17.75 10.58 -9.08
CA VAL A 88 -19.19 10.31 -9.02
C VAL A 88 -20.02 11.58 -9.31
N ARG A 89 -19.51 12.78 -8.99
CA ARG A 89 -20.15 14.05 -9.40
C ARG A 89 -20.33 14.15 -10.90
N VAL A 90 -19.33 13.69 -11.65
CA VAL A 90 -19.33 13.73 -13.12
C VAL A 90 -20.12 12.56 -13.70
N ILE A 91 -19.84 11.34 -13.20
CA ILE A 91 -20.44 10.10 -13.71
C ILE A 91 -21.02 9.29 -12.56
N LYS A 92 -22.34 9.44 -12.32
CA LYS A 92 -23.03 8.77 -11.19
C LYS A 92 -22.91 7.24 -11.18
N LEU A 93 -22.76 6.62 -12.36
CA LEU A 93 -22.62 5.16 -12.48
C LEU A 93 -21.36 4.64 -11.79
N LEU A 94 -20.30 5.47 -11.67
CA LEU A 94 -19.04 5.07 -11.07
C LEU A 94 -19.18 4.64 -9.60
N VAL A 95 -20.20 5.09 -8.88
CA VAL A 95 -20.44 4.62 -7.50
C VAL A 95 -20.59 3.10 -7.44
N TYR A 96 -21.34 2.52 -8.38
CA TYR A 96 -21.55 1.06 -8.42
C TYR A 96 -20.28 0.32 -8.81
N VAL A 97 -19.50 0.89 -9.76
CA VAL A 97 -18.22 0.33 -10.19
C VAL A 97 -17.25 0.31 -9.01
N PHE A 98 -17.10 1.42 -8.29
CA PHE A 98 -16.19 1.49 -7.14
C PHE A 98 -16.63 0.57 -6.00
N VAL A 99 -17.91 0.56 -5.64
CA VAL A 99 -18.43 -0.37 -4.62
C VAL A 99 -18.15 -1.82 -5.02
N PHE A 100 -18.42 -2.19 -6.28
CA PHE A 100 -18.14 -3.53 -6.80
C PHE A 100 -16.64 -3.87 -6.70
N MET A 101 -15.75 -2.98 -7.17
CA MET A 101 -14.29 -3.21 -7.11
C MET A 101 -13.78 -3.37 -5.68
N ILE A 102 -14.30 -2.58 -4.73
CA ILE A 102 -13.90 -2.69 -3.32
C ILE A 102 -14.36 -4.03 -2.75
N VAL A 103 -15.61 -4.41 -2.96
CA VAL A 103 -16.17 -5.67 -2.46
C VAL A 103 -15.40 -6.85 -3.05
N VAL A 104 -15.23 -6.91 -4.38
CA VAL A 104 -14.50 -8.02 -5.04
C VAL A 104 -13.05 -8.08 -4.58
N GLY A 105 -12.36 -6.95 -4.46
CA GLY A 105 -10.98 -6.91 -4.00
C GLY A 105 -10.79 -7.39 -2.55
N LYS A 106 -11.84 -7.44 -1.74
CA LYS A 106 -11.80 -7.92 -0.35
C LYS A 106 -12.02 -9.43 -0.20
N PHE A 107 -12.47 -10.09 -1.24
CA PHE A 107 -12.57 -11.58 -1.23
C PHE A 107 -11.20 -12.28 -1.42
N LEU A 108 -10.09 -11.53 -1.52
CA LEU A 108 -8.75 -12.07 -1.71
C LEU A 108 -7.86 -11.73 -0.49
N PRO A 109 -7.89 -12.53 0.60
CA PRO A 109 -7.24 -12.20 1.88
C PRO A 109 -5.75 -12.56 1.93
N GLY A 110 -5.05 -12.59 0.80
CA GLY A 110 -3.68 -13.09 0.70
C GLY A 110 -2.71 -12.50 1.73
N TRP A 111 -2.73 -11.18 1.94
CA TRP A 111 -1.80 -10.53 2.88
C TRP A 111 -2.01 -10.94 4.35
N ALA A 112 -3.25 -11.08 4.79
CA ALA A 112 -3.54 -11.53 6.16
C ALA A 112 -3.11 -12.98 6.39
N ARG A 113 -3.39 -13.86 5.41
CA ARG A 113 -2.98 -15.25 5.45
C ARG A 113 -1.46 -15.38 5.51
N GLU A 114 -0.74 -14.74 4.60
CA GLU A 114 0.72 -14.80 4.54
C GLU A 114 1.38 -14.17 5.78
N THR A 115 0.84 -13.07 6.31
CA THR A 115 1.26 -12.50 7.60
C THR A 115 1.06 -13.51 8.74
N GLY A 116 -0.06 -14.19 8.76
CA GLY A 116 -0.39 -15.20 9.77
C GLY A 116 0.53 -16.41 9.69
N VAL A 117 0.82 -16.91 8.50
CA VAL A 117 1.78 -18.00 8.28
C VAL A 117 3.18 -17.59 8.74
N ALA A 118 3.66 -16.40 8.35
CA ALA A 118 4.95 -15.88 8.77
C ALA A 118 5.05 -15.72 10.30
N LEU A 119 3.98 -15.25 10.96
CA LEU A 119 3.89 -15.12 12.41
C LEU A 119 3.93 -16.50 13.10
N ARG A 120 3.19 -17.49 12.59
CA ARG A 120 3.22 -18.87 13.08
C ARG A 120 4.65 -19.43 13.01
N ASP A 121 5.27 -19.31 11.86
CA ASP A 121 6.58 -19.89 11.59
C ASP A 121 7.71 -19.18 12.39
N LEU A 122 7.52 -17.90 12.70
CA LEU A 122 8.39 -17.14 13.59
C LEU A 122 8.33 -17.65 15.05
N ILE A 123 7.14 -18.05 15.53
CA ILE A 123 6.92 -18.46 16.93
C ILE A 123 7.23 -19.95 17.12
N PHE A 124 6.77 -20.81 16.23
CA PHE A 124 6.79 -22.26 16.40
C PHE A 124 7.71 -22.99 15.42
N GLY A 125 8.31 -22.29 14.48
CA GLY A 125 9.05 -22.88 13.37
C GLY A 125 8.13 -23.38 12.23
N PRO A 126 8.76 -23.80 11.10
CA PRO A 126 8.06 -24.18 9.89
C PRO A 126 7.19 -25.42 10.09
N LYS A 127 6.11 -25.49 9.30
CA LYS A 127 5.21 -26.66 9.22
C LYS A 127 4.54 -27.02 10.56
N HIS A 128 4.38 -26.05 11.49
CA HIS A 128 3.63 -26.29 12.71
C HIS A 128 2.19 -26.72 12.38
N PRO A 129 1.60 -27.72 13.07
CA PRO A 129 0.32 -28.32 12.70
C PRO A 129 -0.91 -27.44 12.96
N SER A 130 -0.75 -26.25 13.55
CA SER A 130 -1.86 -25.34 13.76
C SER A 130 -2.44 -24.83 12.44
N PRO A 131 -3.77 -24.76 12.32
CA PRO A 131 -4.42 -24.39 11.06
C PRO A 131 -4.15 -22.92 10.70
N GLU A 132 -3.92 -22.63 9.42
CA GLU A 132 -3.57 -21.29 8.91
C GLU A 132 -4.67 -20.26 9.19
N TRP A 133 -5.95 -20.66 9.10
CA TRP A 133 -7.07 -19.76 9.39
C TRP A 133 -7.01 -19.16 10.81
N LEU A 134 -6.48 -19.90 11.78
CA LEU A 134 -6.33 -19.40 13.15
C LEU A 134 -5.38 -18.21 13.20
N TRP A 135 -4.25 -18.30 12.50
CA TRP A 135 -3.25 -17.26 12.44
C TRP A 135 -3.71 -16.06 11.61
N THR A 136 -4.45 -16.33 10.54
CA THR A 136 -5.15 -15.28 9.79
C THR A 136 -6.12 -14.52 10.69
N ALA A 137 -6.90 -15.21 11.51
CA ALA A 137 -7.79 -14.59 12.50
C ALA A 137 -7.03 -13.76 13.55
N VAL A 138 -5.85 -14.22 14.00
CA VAL A 138 -4.98 -13.44 14.89
C VAL A 138 -4.55 -12.12 14.22
N VAL A 139 -4.15 -12.17 12.96
CA VAL A 139 -3.78 -10.96 12.21
C VAL A 139 -4.95 -9.98 12.12
N PHE A 140 -6.16 -10.46 11.81
CA PHE A 140 -7.36 -9.61 11.82
C PHE A 140 -7.69 -9.04 13.19
N ALA A 141 -7.49 -9.82 14.26
CA ALA A 141 -7.67 -9.32 15.63
C ALA A 141 -6.67 -8.20 15.96
N LEU A 142 -5.41 -8.30 15.50
CA LEU A 142 -4.41 -7.25 15.65
C LEU A 142 -4.79 -5.99 14.85
N VAL A 143 -5.22 -6.15 13.58
CA VAL A 143 -5.73 -5.04 12.76
C VAL A 143 -6.91 -4.37 13.45
N ALA A 144 -7.88 -5.16 13.95
CA ALA A 144 -9.02 -4.64 14.70
C ALA A 144 -8.60 -3.86 15.95
N ALA A 145 -7.63 -4.36 16.72
CA ALA A 145 -7.12 -3.69 17.90
C ALA A 145 -6.48 -2.31 17.55
N ILE A 146 -5.78 -2.21 16.43
CA ILE A 146 -5.19 -0.95 15.96
C ILE A 146 -6.27 0.02 15.47
N LEU A 147 -7.30 -0.47 14.77
CA LEU A 147 -8.36 0.39 14.22
C LEU A 147 -9.39 0.83 15.26
N PHE A 148 -9.71 -0.01 16.23
CA PHE A 148 -10.77 0.26 17.20
C PHE A 148 -10.28 0.71 18.57
N GLY A 149 -9.03 0.38 18.96
CA GLY A 149 -8.49 0.70 20.28
C GLY A 149 -8.27 2.21 20.53
N PRO A 150 -7.57 2.94 19.65
CA PRO A 150 -7.23 4.35 19.85
C PRO A 150 -8.40 5.29 19.59
N LYS A 151 -8.34 6.51 20.14
CA LYS A 151 -9.34 7.56 19.86
C LYS A 151 -9.32 8.03 18.41
N VAL A 152 -8.13 8.24 17.85
CA VAL A 152 -7.91 8.73 16.47
C VAL A 152 -7.28 7.60 15.66
N ILE A 153 -8.05 7.01 14.75
CA ILE A 153 -7.66 5.86 13.94
C ILE A 153 -6.39 6.16 13.13
N TYR A 154 -6.38 7.27 12.40
CA TYR A 154 -5.28 7.65 11.53
C TYR A 154 -3.93 7.71 12.26
N THR A 155 -3.89 8.29 13.46
CA THR A 155 -2.65 8.42 14.24
C THR A 155 -2.08 7.05 14.65
N ALA A 156 -2.93 6.08 14.94
CA ALA A 156 -2.48 4.72 15.27
C ALA A 156 -1.95 3.99 14.04
N VAL A 157 -2.67 4.06 12.92
CA VAL A 157 -2.25 3.48 11.64
C VAL A 157 -0.91 4.10 11.21
N GLU A 158 -0.80 5.42 11.19
CA GLU A 158 0.43 6.15 10.84
C GLU A 158 1.62 5.71 11.68
N ARG A 159 1.47 5.66 13.00
CA ARG A 159 2.56 5.25 13.92
C ARG A 159 2.94 3.78 13.75
N CYS A 160 1.95 2.91 13.62
CA CYS A 160 2.20 1.48 13.40
C CYS A 160 2.97 1.26 12.10
N ILE A 161 2.50 1.82 10.99
CA ILE A 161 3.16 1.71 9.68
C ILE A 161 4.57 2.31 9.72
N MET A 162 4.76 3.45 10.39
CA MET A 162 6.08 4.06 10.53
C MET A 162 7.09 3.14 11.24
N VAL A 163 6.66 2.47 12.31
CA VAL A 163 7.51 1.49 13.03
C VAL A 163 7.82 0.30 12.11
N LEU A 164 6.82 -0.23 11.41
CA LEU A 164 7.01 -1.36 10.49
C LEU A 164 7.98 -1.01 9.35
N ILE A 165 7.87 0.18 8.75
CA ILE A 165 8.79 0.63 7.70
C ILE A 165 10.23 0.73 8.22
N VAL A 166 10.44 1.21 9.45
CA VAL A 166 11.78 1.25 10.04
C VAL A 166 12.35 -0.16 10.18
N ILE A 167 11.55 -1.12 10.63
CA ILE A 167 11.95 -2.54 10.73
C ILE A 167 12.31 -3.10 9.35
N ILE A 168 11.45 -2.86 8.36
CA ILE A 168 11.65 -3.33 6.99
C ILE A 168 12.93 -2.76 6.39
N VAL A 169 13.09 -1.44 6.43
CA VAL A 169 14.26 -0.76 5.84
C VAL A 169 15.54 -1.19 6.52
N ALA A 170 15.58 -1.22 7.86
CA ALA A 170 16.76 -1.63 8.60
C ALA A 170 17.14 -3.10 8.32
N GLY A 171 16.13 -3.98 8.30
CA GLY A 171 16.34 -5.40 8.01
C GLY A 171 16.84 -5.64 6.59
N LEU A 172 16.23 -4.98 5.59
CA LEU A 172 16.66 -5.12 4.20
C LEU A 172 18.05 -4.53 3.94
N ILE A 173 18.39 -3.39 4.55
CA ILE A 173 19.76 -2.83 4.46
C ILE A 173 20.76 -3.83 5.03
N TYR A 174 20.44 -4.46 6.17
CA TYR A 174 21.33 -5.47 6.76
C TYR A 174 21.47 -6.70 5.83
N VAL A 175 20.39 -7.20 5.26
CA VAL A 175 20.45 -8.29 4.27
C VAL A 175 21.36 -7.92 3.10
N VAL A 176 21.12 -6.74 2.48
CA VAL A 176 21.96 -6.29 1.34
C VAL A 176 23.42 -6.07 1.74
N TRP A 177 23.69 -5.66 2.97
CA TRP A 177 25.05 -5.55 3.49
C TRP A 177 25.79 -6.90 3.55
N GLU A 178 25.09 -7.96 3.97
CA GLU A 178 25.67 -9.30 4.12
C GLU A 178 25.87 -10.03 2.77
N ILE A 179 24.89 -9.93 1.87
CA ILE A 179 24.89 -10.70 0.60
C ILE A 179 25.28 -9.85 -0.63
N GLY A 180 25.47 -8.55 -0.47
CA GLY A 180 25.68 -7.62 -1.56
C GLY A 180 27.05 -7.77 -2.21
N SER A 181 27.08 -7.73 -3.54
CA SER A 181 28.31 -7.64 -4.33
C SER A 181 28.22 -6.51 -5.36
N LYS A 182 29.37 -6.04 -5.82
CA LYS A 182 29.45 -4.98 -6.84
C LYS A 182 28.81 -5.45 -8.16
N GLU A 183 28.97 -6.71 -8.49
CA GLU A 183 28.44 -7.33 -9.70
C GLU A 183 26.92 -7.29 -9.70
N LEU A 184 26.26 -7.67 -8.58
CA LEU A 184 24.82 -7.62 -8.42
C LEU A 184 24.26 -6.19 -8.51
N PHE A 185 24.95 -5.20 -7.93
CA PHE A 185 24.53 -3.81 -8.08
C PHE A 185 24.62 -3.33 -9.53
N LEU A 186 25.66 -3.74 -10.28
CA LEU A 186 25.79 -3.42 -11.69
C LEU A 186 24.71 -4.13 -12.52
N GLU A 187 24.43 -5.39 -12.26
CA GLU A 187 23.36 -6.15 -12.93
C GLU A 187 22.01 -5.49 -12.71
N MET A 188 21.68 -5.15 -11.48
CA MET A 188 20.45 -4.42 -11.15
C MET A 188 20.38 -3.06 -11.87
N TRP A 189 21.48 -2.31 -11.90
CA TRP A 189 21.55 -1.04 -12.62
C TRP A 189 21.34 -1.20 -14.13
N TYR A 190 21.98 -2.19 -14.76
CA TYR A 190 21.74 -2.50 -16.16
C TYR A 190 20.29 -2.89 -16.43
N GLY A 191 19.65 -3.62 -15.54
CA GLY A 191 18.24 -3.96 -15.65
C GLY A 191 17.31 -2.75 -15.59
N VAL A 192 17.66 -1.72 -14.81
CA VAL A 192 16.89 -0.46 -14.72
C VAL A 192 17.09 0.41 -15.96
N VAL A 193 18.30 0.51 -16.50
CA VAL A 193 18.59 1.43 -17.63
C VAL A 193 18.30 0.81 -19.01
N ASN A 194 18.24 -0.51 -19.11
CA ASN A 194 17.96 -1.21 -20.36
C ASN A 194 16.45 -1.28 -20.63
N VAL A 195 15.87 -0.12 -20.90
CA VAL A 195 14.42 0.06 -21.06
C VAL A 195 13.91 -0.70 -22.29
N PHE A 196 12.69 -1.25 -22.17
CA PHE A 196 12.00 -2.06 -23.20
C PHE A 196 12.71 -3.38 -23.57
N ASN A 197 13.60 -3.87 -22.74
CA ASN A 197 14.13 -5.22 -22.89
C ASN A 197 13.10 -6.24 -22.35
N PHE A 198 12.29 -6.80 -23.24
CA PHE A 198 11.29 -7.79 -22.90
C PHE A 198 11.79 -9.21 -23.15
N PRO A 199 11.46 -10.19 -22.29
CA PRO A 199 11.57 -11.59 -22.64
C PRO A 199 10.47 -11.98 -23.65
N ASP A 200 10.63 -13.12 -24.29
CA ASP A 200 9.57 -13.73 -25.12
C ASP A 200 8.49 -14.29 -24.17
N PHE A 201 7.35 -13.59 -24.08
CA PHE A 201 6.24 -14.04 -23.26
C PHE A 201 5.40 -15.12 -23.96
N PRO A 202 4.88 -16.14 -23.22
CA PRO A 202 5.09 -16.40 -21.80
C PRO A 202 6.46 -17.02 -21.52
N VAL A 203 7.05 -16.72 -20.35
CA VAL A 203 8.23 -17.40 -19.84
C VAL A 203 7.78 -18.53 -18.92
N ASP A 204 8.11 -19.76 -19.29
CA ASP A 204 7.72 -20.96 -18.54
C ASP A 204 8.58 -21.13 -17.28
N VAL A 205 7.93 -21.45 -16.17
CA VAL A 205 8.54 -21.87 -14.92
C VAL A 205 8.40 -23.39 -14.83
N MET A 206 9.52 -24.10 -14.89
CA MET A 206 9.51 -25.55 -14.90
C MET A 206 9.44 -26.14 -13.48
N ALA A 207 8.74 -27.25 -13.33
CA ALA A 207 8.81 -28.10 -12.16
C ALA A 207 9.97 -29.09 -12.27
N ASP A 208 10.33 -29.77 -11.16
CA ASP A 208 11.41 -30.72 -11.10
C ASP A 208 11.22 -31.96 -12.04
N ASP A 209 9.97 -32.26 -12.36
CA ASP A 209 9.60 -33.32 -13.28
C ASP A 209 9.64 -32.91 -14.78
N GLY A 210 10.04 -31.68 -15.07
CA GLY A 210 10.10 -31.13 -16.42
C GLY A 210 8.75 -30.66 -16.98
N SER A 211 7.69 -30.65 -16.19
CA SER A 211 6.41 -30.04 -16.57
C SER A 211 6.41 -28.51 -16.31
N VAL A 212 5.53 -27.78 -17.02
CA VAL A 212 5.33 -26.35 -16.76
C VAL A 212 4.50 -26.21 -15.49
N ARG A 213 5.10 -25.64 -14.42
CA ARG A 213 4.44 -25.39 -13.13
C ARG A 213 3.69 -24.07 -13.12
N ASP A 214 4.29 -23.02 -13.68
CA ASP A 214 3.75 -21.65 -13.68
C ASP A 214 4.28 -20.89 -14.91
N GLN A 215 3.77 -19.70 -15.18
CA GLN A 215 4.18 -18.90 -16.31
C GLN A 215 4.22 -17.40 -15.94
N LEU A 216 5.28 -16.71 -16.37
CA LEU A 216 5.29 -15.25 -16.43
C LEU A 216 4.66 -14.82 -17.75
N THR A 217 3.37 -14.51 -17.69
CA THR A 217 2.62 -13.96 -18.83
C THR A 217 2.77 -12.44 -18.90
N PHE A 218 2.52 -11.85 -20.08
CA PHE A 218 2.48 -10.39 -20.23
C PHE A 218 1.44 -9.73 -19.29
N SER A 219 0.29 -10.36 -19.07
CA SER A 219 -0.74 -9.87 -18.15
C SER A 219 -0.23 -9.82 -16.70
N ARG A 220 0.51 -10.84 -16.26
CA ARG A 220 1.11 -10.89 -14.91
C ARG A 220 2.21 -9.84 -14.74
N PHE A 221 3.05 -9.68 -15.75
CA PHE A 221 4.04 -8.60 -15.80
C PHE A 221 3.38 -7.22 -15.71
N PHE A 222 2.34 -6.97 -16.52
CA PHE A 222 1.62 -5.69 -16.48
C PHE A 222 0.96 -5.45 -15.12
N GLY A 223 0.41 -6.50 -14.51
CA GLY A 223 -0.09 -6.47 -13.13
C GLY A 223 0.99 -6.02 -12.14
N ALA A 224 2.21 -6.52 -12.27
CA ALA A 224 3.33 -6.11 -11.41
C ALA A 224 3.71 -4.63 -11.61
N VAL A 225 3.67 -4.11 -12.84
CA VAL A 225 3.89 -2.68 -13.12
C VAL A 225 2.83 -1.81 -12.42
N VAL A 226 1.55 -2.23 -12.45
CA VAL A 226 0.46 -1.55 -11.74
C VAL A 226 0.68 -1.56 -10.23
N PHE A 227 1.25 -2.63 -9.69
CA PHE A 227 1.54 -2.80 -8.26
C PHE A 227 2.99 -2.49 -7.87
N ALA A 228 3.77 -1.80 -8.71
CA ALA A 228 5.09 -1.30 -8.33
C ALA A 228 5.07 -0.22 -7.23
N GLY A 229 3.90 0.12 -6.74
CA GLY A 229 3.60 1.01 -5.64
C GLY A 229 2.29 0.57 -4.99
N ALA A 230 1.44 1.53 -4.57
CA ALA A 230 0.17 1.24 -3.90
C ALA A 230 -0.87 0.53 -4.80
N GLY A 231 -0.74 0.69 -6.11
CA GLY A 231 -1.55 0.01 -7.12
C GLY A 231 -3.04 0.37 -7.14
N GLY A 232 -3.59 0.55 -8.33
CA GLY A 232 -5.03 0.70 -8.55
C GLY A 232 -5.74 1.70 -7.62
N LEU A 233 -6.78 1.23 -6.91
CA LEU A 233 -7.52 2.04 -5.94
C LEU A 233 -6.67 2.47 -4.73
N GLY A 234 -5.58 1.77 -4.43
CA GLY A 234 -4.67 2.09 -3.33
C GLY A 234 -4.10 3.50 -3.43
N ASN A 235 -3.78 3.97 -4.62
CA ASN A 235 -3.29 5.33 -4.85
C ASN A 235 -4.30 6.41 -4.39
N LEU A 236 -5.59 6.12 -4.51
CA LEU A 236 -6.66 7.07 -4.15
C LEU A 236 -6.87 7.20 -2.63
N TYR A 237 -6.30 6.28 -1.82
CA TYR A 237 -6.34 6.36 -0.35
C TYR A 237 -5.60 7.60 0.17
N TYR A 238 -4.64 8.09 -0.58
CA TYR A 238 -3.87 9.27 -0.21
C TYR A 238 -4.74 10.49 0.15
N ALA A 239 -5.83 10.69 -0.58
CA ALA A 239 -6.78 11.77 -0.30
C ALA A 239 -7.35 11.71 1.13
N TYR A 240 -7.68 10.50 1.61
CA TYR A 240 -8.19 10.33 2.98
C TYR A 240 -7.13 10.60 4.03
N TYR A 241 -5.89 10.20 3.79
CA TYR A 241 -4.79 10.44 4.72
C TYR A 241 -4.43 11.93 4.81
N LEU A 242 -4.48 12.66 3.71
CA LEU A 242 -4.35 14.12 3.69
C LEU A 242 -5.48 14.79 4.49
N ARG A 243 -6.72 14.35 4.30
CA ARG A 243 -7.88 14.84 5.04
C ARG A 243 -7.73 14.64 6.55
N GLU A 244 -7.39 13.43 6.97
CA GLU A 244 -7.23 13.10 8.40
C GLU A 244 -6.06 13.86 9.06
N LYS A 245 -5.02 14.16 8.30
CA LYS A 245 -3.89 14.99 8.76
C LYS A 245 -4.23 16.49 8.80
N GLY A 246 -5.40 16.87 8.25
CA GLY A 246 -5.82 18.28 8.17
C GLY A 246 -5.05 19.09 7.13
N ILE A 247 -4.70 18.48 5.99
CA ILE A 247 -3.95 19.13 4.91
C ILE A 247 -4.91 19.84 3.95
N GLY A 248 -4.65 21.13 3.65
CA GLY A 248 -5.50 21.94 2.78
C GLY A 248 -6.93 22.03 3.30
N MET A 249 -7.93 21.87 2.43
CA MET A 249 -9.35 21.84 2.82
C MET A 249 -9.70 20.64 3.71
N GLY A 250 -8.85 19.64 3.80
CA GLY A 250 -8.98 18.54 4.77
C GLY A 250 -9.08 19.04 6.21
N ALA A 251 -8.46 20.19 6.56
CA ALA A 251 -8.58 20.80 7.89
C ALA A 251 -10.01 21.26 8.25
N ARG A 252 -10.89 21.42 7.26
CA ARG A 252 -12.30 21.77 7.45
C ARG A 252 -13.22 20.55 7.50
N MET A 253 -12.66 19.37 7.20
CA MET A 253 -13.39 18.11 7.23
C MET A 253 -13.30 17.46 8.62
N PRO A 254 -14.32 16.71 9.06
CA PRO A 254 -14.25 16.00 10.33
C PRO A 254 -13.22 14.89 10.29
N THR A 255 -12.44 14.76 11.37
CA THR A 255 -11.51 13.65 11.59
C THR A 255 -12.28 12.40 12.03
N LEU A 256 -11.91 11.24 11.50
CA LEU A 256 -12.54 9.97 11.85
C LEU A 256 -12.05 9.49 13.23
N MET A 257 -12.99 9.29 14.13
CA MET A 257 -12.73 8.76 15.47
C MET A 257 -13.17 7.30 15.57
N SER A 258 -12.50 6.53 16.42
CA SER A 258 -12.82 5.13 16.66
C SER A 258 -14.29 4.95 17.12
N ALA A 259 -14.92 3.91 16.61
CA ALA A 259 -16.30 3.54 16.92
C ALA A 259 -16.58 3.30 18.41
N VAL A 260 -15.54 2.94 19.19
CA VAL A 260 -15.64 2.68 20.63
C VAL A 260 -15.76 3.98 21.43
N HIS A 261 -15.23 5.09 20.90
CA HIS A 261 -15.28 6.38 21.55
C HIS A 261 -16.49 7.16 21.00
N LYS A 262 -17.55 7.23 21.80
CA LYS A 262 -18.81 7.91 21.47
C LYS A 262 -18.60 9.41 21.26
N HIS A 263 -18.34 9.81 20.02
CA HIS A 263 -18.47 11.20 19.59
C HIS A 263 -19.35 11.21 18.35
N GLU A 264 -20.30 12.13 18.30
CA GLU A 264 -21.06 12.41 17.09
C GLU A 264 -20.11 12.93 16.04
N ILE A 265 -19.86 12.13 15.00
CA ILE A 265 -19.15 12.58 13.81
C ILE A 265 -20.09 13.53 13.10
N LYS A 266 -19.70 14.80 13.02
CA LYS A 266 -20.42 15.77 12.19
C LYS A 266 -20.16 15.37 10.73
N GLU A 267 -21.12 14.69 10.16
CA GLU A 267 -21.05 14.24 8.77
C GLU A 267 -21.03 15.46 7.85
N MET A 268 -20.13 15.48 6.89
CA MET A 268 -20.06 16.53 5.88
C MET A 268 -20.42 15.95 4.52
N ASP A 269 -21.53 16.40 3.97
CA ASP A 269 -22.10 15.90 2.70
C ASP A 269 -21.33 16.41 1.47
N THR A 270 -20.47 17.40 1.60
CA THR A 270 -19.79 18.02 0.46
C THR A 270 -18.50 18.70 0.88
N GLY A 271 -17.56 18.81 -0.05
CA GLY A 271 -16.33 19.57 0.10
C GLY A 271 -16.47 21.06 -0.20
N TYR A 272 -15.34 21.66 -0.50
CA TYR A 272 -15.19 23.10 -0.66
C TYR A 272 -14.58 23.45 -2.01
N VAL A 273 -14.75 24.72 -2.39
CA VAL A 273 -13.99 25.42 -3.43
C VAL A 273 -13.51 26.75 -2.84
N TYR A 274 -12.30 27.16 -3.16
CA TYR A 274 -11.80 28.45 -2.67
C TYR A 274 -12.03 29.56 -3.71
N ALA A 275 -12.29 30.78 -3.22
CA ALA A 275 -12.43 31.96 -4.07
C ALA A 275 -11.12 32.27 -4.80
N ASP A 276 -11.22 32.76 -6.04
CA ASP A 276 -10.08 33.13 -6.88
C ASP A 276 -9.46 34.44 -6.38
N THR A 277 -8.61 34.32 -5.32
CA THR A 277 -7.89 35.42 -4.70
C THR A 277 -6.39 35.16 -4.67
N THR A 278 -5.58 36.22 -4.71
CA THR A 278 -4.12 36.11 -4.62
C THR A 278 -3.69 35.37 -3.36
N GLU A 279 -4.38 35.59 -2.24
CA GLU A 279 -4.08 34.94 -0.98
C GLU A 279 -4.34 33.43 -1.03
N ASN A 280 -5.47 32.99 -1.56
CA ASN A 280 -5.79 31.59 -1.73
C ASN A 280 -4.82 30.89 -2.69
N HIS A 281 -4.37 31.56 -3.76
CA HIS A 281 -3.33 31.02 -4.65
C HIS A 281 -1.98 30.84 -3.94
N GLN A 282 -1.59 31.77 -3.05
CA GLN A 282 -0.37 31.61 -2.25
C GLN A 282 -0.49 30.44 -1.28
N ARG A 283 -1.64 30.30 -0.58
CA ARG A 283 -1.93 29.17 0.31
C ARG A 283 -1.93 27.84 -0.47
N PHE A 284 -2.55 27.80 -1.66
CA PHE A 284 -2.52 26.63 -2.52
C PHE A 284 -1.11 26.19 -2.89
N ARG A 285 -0.25 27.11 -3.33
CA ARG A 285 1.16 26.80 -3.64
C ARG A 285 1.91 26.20 -2.46
N GLN A 286 1.64 26.67 -1.23
CA GLN A 286 2.28 26.13 -0.02
C GLN A 286 1.80 24.70 0.28
N TRP A 287 0.51 24.43 0.13
CA TRP A 287 -0.06 23.09 0.32
C TRP A 287 0.35 22.13 -0.79
N PHE A 288 0.36 22.58 -2.03
CA PHE A 288 0.79 21.76 -3.15
C PHE A 288 2.28 21.37 -3.05
N LYS A 289 3.13 22.32 -2.63
CA LYS A 289 4.54 22.00 -2.33
C LYS A 289 4.66 20.91 -1.27
N TYR A 290 3.81 20.91 -0.25
CA TYR A 290 3.77 19.84 0.74
C TYR A 290 3.43 18.50 0.10
N VAL A 291 2.37 18.42 -0.71
CA VAL A 291 1.96 17.19 -1.41
C VAL A 291 3.12 16.62 -2.26
N VAL A 292 3.77 17.49 -3.05
CA VAL A 292 4.89 17.07 -3.89
C VAL A 292 6.04 16.52 -3.04
N VAL A 293 6.44 17.23 -1.98
CA VAL A 293 7.55 16.79 -1.11
C VAL A 293 7.20 15.46 -0.40
N ASP A 294 6.00 15.33 0.16
CA ASP A 294 5.54 14.13 0.85
C ASP A 294 5.55 12.92 -0.10
N GLN A 295 5.03 13.06 -1.32
CA GLN A 295 4.99 11.98 -2.29
C GLN A 295 6.35 11.65 -2.90
N VAL A 296 7.18 12.64 -3.20
CA VAL A 296 8.53 12.40 -3.73
C VAL A 296 9.40 11.69 -2.70
N LEU A 297 9.42 12.15 -1.44
CA LEU A 297 10.30 11.57 -0.43
C LEU A 297 9.83 10.19 0.06
N PHE A 298 8.54 10.06 0.39
CA PHE A 298 8.06 8.85 1.07
C PHE A 298 7.46 7.83 0.10
N PHE A 299 6.64 8.24 -0.84
CA PHE A 299 6.09 7.27 -1.77
C PHE A 299 7.11 6.85 -2.83
N TRP A 300 7.73 7.81 -3.51
CA TRP A 300 8.60 7.48 -4.65
C TRP A 300 10.01 7.08 -4.22
N ILE A 301 10.75 7.92 -3.48
CA ILE A 301 12.15 7.61 -3.12
C ILE A 301 12.19 6.44 -2.14
N LEU A 302 11.44 6.49 -1.03
CA LEU A 302 11.44 5.42 -0.03
C LEU A 302 10.84 4.13 -0.61
N GLY A 303 9.70 4.19 -1.34
CA GLY A 303 9.09 3.02 -1.97
C GLY A 303 9.98 2.41 -3.05
N SER A 304 10.61 3.21 -3.92
CA SER A 304 11.61 2.68 -4.86
C SER A 304 12.77 2.01 -4.12
N PHE A 305 13.26 2.62 -3.06
CA PHE A 305 14.36 2.08 -2.28
C PHE A 305 14.00 0.71 -1.67
N THR A 306 12.86 0.60 -0.99
CA THR A 306 12.40 -0.68 -0.42
C THR A 306 12.16 -1.74 -1.49
N MET A 307 11.51 -1.39 -2.59
CA MET A 307 11.26 -2.28 -3.71
C MET A 307 12.57 -2.85 -4.28
N PHE A 308 13.56 -1.98 -4.54
CA PHE A 308 14.83 -2.44 -5.09
C PHE A 308 15.66 -3.25 -4.08
N LEU A 309 15.52 -3.03 -2.77
CA LEU A 309 16.14 -3.90 -1.76
C LEU A 309 15.53 -5.31 -1.75
N PHE A 310 14.20 -5.46 -1.90
CA PHE A 310 13.57 -6.78 -2.04
C PHE A 310 13.97 -7.48 -3.34
N ILE A 311 13.99 -6.74 -4.46
CA ILE A 311 14.45 -7.23 -5.76
C ILE A 311 15.91 -7.70 -5.66
N PHE A 312 16.77 -6.94 -4.99
CA PHE A 312 18.16 -7.29 -4.78
C PHE A 312 18.30 -8.63 -4.05
N GLY A 313 17.51 -8.85 -3.00
CA GLY A 313 17.47 -10.13 -2.31
C GLY A 313 17.11 -11.30 -3.23
N ALA A 314 16.08 -11.13 -4.07
CA ALA A 314 15.70 -12.17 -5.02
C ALA A 314 16.75 -12.41 -6.12
N LEU A 315 17.37 -11.34 -6.62
CA LEU A 315 18.43 -11.40 -7.62
C LEU A 315 19.69 -12.11 -7.10
N ALA A 316 20.04 -11.83 -5.84
CA ALA A 316 21.22 -12.40 -5.20
C ALA A 316 21.05 -13.87 -4.82
N VAL A 317 19.85 -14.30 -4.47
CA VAL A 317 19.62 -15.57 -3.78
C VAL A 317 18.77 -16.53 -4.60
N LEU A 318 17.61 -16.10 -5.12
CA LEU A 318 16.67 -16.98 -5.83
C LEU A 318 17.10 -17.25 -7.27
N HIS A 319 17.40 -16.17 -8.01
CA HIS A 319 17.68 -16.26 -9.44
C HIS A 319 18.90 -17.14 -9.78
N PRO A 320 20.05 -17.06 -9.05
CA PRO A 320 21.23 -17.86 -9.38
C PRO A 320 21.04 -19.38 -9.24
N ILE A 321 20.14 -19.80 -8.35
CA ILE A 321 19.84 -21.23 -8.14
C ILE A 321 18.59 -21.69 -8.91
N GLY A 322 17.98 -20.80 -9.72
CA GLY A 322 16.78 -21.11 -10.49
C GLY A 322 15.53 -21.38 -9.64
N LEU A 323 15.54 -20.99 -8.37
CA LEU A 323 14.39 -21.20 -7.49
C LEU A 323 13.33 -20.13 -7.72
N VAL A 324 12.19 -20.54 -8.23
CA VAL A 324 11.01 -19.68 -8.34
C VAL A 324 10.01 -20.09 -7.26
N PRO A 325 9.75 -19.23 -6.27
CA PRO A 325 8.83 -19.54 -5.17
C PRO A 325 7.40 -19.77 -5.63
N ASP A 326 6.67 -20.63 -4.93
CA ASP A 326 5.23 -20.77 -5.11
C ASP A 326 4.48 -19.53 -4.55
N GLN A 327 3.28 -19.31 -5.07
CA GLN A 327 2.41 -18.26 -4.52
C GLN A 327 2.06 -18.61 -3.07
N GLY A 328 2.43 -17.74 -2.13
CA GLY A 328 2.19 -17.92 -0.70
C GLY A 328 3.35 -18.55 0.09
N SER A 329 4.45 -18.92 -0.56
CA SER A 329 5.67 -19.39 0.12
C SER A 329 6.87 -18.45 0.01
N LEU A 330 6.73 -17.34 -0.74
CA LEU A 330 7.85 -16.45 -1.07
C LEU A 330 8.63 -15.97 0.16
N VAL A 331 7.91 -15.54 1.20
CA VAL A 331 8.55 -15.04 2.43
C VAL A 331 9.32 -16.16 3.12
N TRP A 332 8.75 -17.38 3.14
CA TRP A 332 9.38 -18.55 3.71
C TRP A 332 10.60 -19.01 2.88
N ASP A 333 10.45 -19.07 1.56
CA ASP A 333 11.53 -19.51 0.66
C ASP A 333 12.72 -18.56 0.75
N LEU A 334 12.50 -17.25 0.69
CA LEU A 334 13.55 -16.26 0.92
C LEU A 334 14.18 -16.37 2.33
N ALA A 335 13.38 -16.59 3.36
CA ALA A 335 13.86 -16.75 4.71
C ALA A 335 14.73 -18.02 4.86
N SER A 336 14.32 -19.12 4.23
CA SER A 336 15.06 -20.40 4.28
C SER A 336 16.40 -20.31 3.56
N ILE A 337 16.46 -19.60 2.43
CA ILE A 337 17.71 -19.45 1.67
C ILE A 337 18.65 -18.46 2.40
N LEU A 338 18.13 -17.41 3.03
CA LEU A 338 18.95 -16.54 3.87
C LEU A 338 19.49 -17.27 5.11
N GLU A 339 18.83 -18.35 5.54
CA GLU A 339 19.40 -19.23 6.57
C GLU A 339 20.67 -19.94 6.11
N GLU A 340 20.76 -20.36 4.85
CA GLU A 340 21.98 -20.98 4.29
C GLU A 340 23.15 -19.99 4.23
N SER A 341 22.89 -18.72 3.92
CA SER A 341 23.94 -17.69 3.78
C SER A 341 24.27 -16.96 5.07
N MET A 342 23.29 -16.72 5.95
CA MET A 342 23.41 -15.89 7.17
C MET A 342 23.11 -16.67 8.46
N GLY A 343 22.85 -17.99 8.36
CA GLY A 343 22.44 -18.82 9.50
C GLY A 343 21.02 -18.53 9.97
N THR A 344 20.67 -19.12 11.11
CA THR A 344 19.32 -18.99 11.71
C THR A 344 18.87 -17.54 11.95
N SER A 345 19.82 -16.62 12.19
CA SER A 345 19.53 -15.19 12.33
C SER A 345 18.99 -14.56 11.02
N GLY A 346 19.50 -14.96 9.86
CA GLY A 346 19.02 -14.50 8.56
C GLY A 346 17.55 -14.90 8.31
N ARG A 347 17.21 -16.15 8.66
CA ARG A 347 15.84 -16.64 8.57
C ARG A 347 14.87 -15.81 9.43
N TYR A 348 15.17 -15.63 10.71
CA TYR A 348 14.30 -14.86 11.62
C TYR A 348 14.20 -13.40 11.20
N LEU A 349 15.30 -12.79 10.78
CA LEU A 349 15.29 -11.42 10.28
C LEU A 349 14.33 -11.27 9.10
N PHE A 350 14.43 -12.15 8.11
CA PHE A 350 13.59 -12.03 6.91
C PHE A 350 12.12 -12.35 7.19
N LEU A 351 11.82 -13.31 8.07
CA LEU A 351 10.44 -13.55 8.53
C LEU A 351 9.83 -12.31 9.20
N ILE A 352 10.62 -11.60 10.04
CA ILE A 352 10.17 -10.36 10.67
C ILE A 352 9.93 -9.25 9.61
N VAL A 353 10.85 -9.09 8.67
CA VAL A 353 10.73 -8.10 7.58
C VAL A 353 9.53 -8.39 6.70
N GLY A 354 9.38 -9.62 6.24
CA GLY A 354 8.26 -10.05 5.38
C GLY A 354 6.92 -9.94 6.10
N MET A 355 6.84 -10.38 7.37
CA MET A 355 5.65 -10.22 8.21
C MET A 355 5.28 -8.73 8.37
N ALA A 356 6.26 -7.87 8.65
CA ALA A 356 6.04 -6.44 8.80
C ALA A 356 5.53 -5.80 7.49
N ALA A 357 6.08 -6.21 6.35
CA ALA A 357 5.67 -5.73 5.03
C ALA A 357 4.22 -6.13 4.69
N LEU A 358 3.88 -7.41 4.86
CA LEU A 358 2.54 -7.92 4.60
C LEU A 358 1.50 -7.34 5.57
N PHE A 359 1.86 -7.23 6.86
CA PHE A 359 0.98 -6.64 7.86
C PHE A 359 0.71 -5.15 7.61
N SER A 360 1.72 -4.36 7.20
CA SER A 360 1.52 -2.95 6.87
C SER A 360 0.55 -2.76 5.69
N THR A 361 0.65 -3.62 4.68
CA THR A 361 -0.27 -3.61 3.53
C THR A 361 -1.67 -4.06 3.92
N GLN A 362 -1.81 -5.11 4.75
CA GLN A 362 -3.12 -5.54 5.26
C GLN A 362 -3.79 -4.44 6.09
N LEU A 363 -3.06 -3.81 7.01
CA LEU A 363 -3.57 -2.73 7.84
C LEU A 363 -4.01 -1.52 6.99
N GLY A 364 -3.16 -1.06 6.07
CA GLY A 364 -3.46 0.05 5.18
C GLY A 364 -4.61 -0.25 4.21
N GLY A 365 -4.68 -1.49 3.71
CA GLY A 365 -5.76 -1.96 2.84
C GLY A 365 -7.12 -2.00 3.52
N VAL A 366 -7.19 -2.46 4.78
CA VAL A 366 -8.43 -2.46 5.58
C VAL A 366 -8.83 -1.03 5.92
N ASP A 367 -7.90 -0.20 6.39
CA ASP A 367 -8.19 1.20 6.75
C ASP A 367 -8.65 2.00 5.52
N GLY A 368 -7.88 1.99 4.43
CA GLY A 368 -8.21 2.73 3.22
C GLY A 368 -9.48 2.25 2.53
N GLY A 369 -9.66 0.93 2.42
CA GLY A 369 -10.88 0.34 1.84
C GLY A 369 -12.13 0.67 2.64
N SER A 370 -12.05 0.67 3.98
CA SER A 370 -13.15 1.07 4.86
C SER A 370 -13.57 2.53 4.64
N ARG A 371 -12.58 3.40 4.48
CA ARG A 371 -12.81 4.85 4.23
C ARG A 371 -13.53 5.09 2.92
N ILE A 372 -13.08 4.43 1.84
CA ILE A 372 -13.73 4.57 0.52
C ILE A 372 -15.17 4.07 0.58
N PHE A 373 -15.37 2.87 1.14
CA PHE A 373 -16.69 2.25 1.20
C PHE A 373 -17.67 3.11 2.00
N SER A 374 -17.22 3.60 3.17
CA SER A 374 -17.98 4.53 4.00
C SER A 374 -18.33 5.81 3.27
N ASP A 375 -17.34 6.46 2.63
CA ASP A 375 -17.51 7.72 1.91
C ASP A 375 -18.52 7.57 0.76
N LEU A 376 -18.39 6.50 -0.04
CA LEU A 376 -19.32 6.22 -1.14
C LEU A 376 -20.75 5.95 -0.67
N LEU A 377 -20.92 5.15 0.38
CA LEU A 377 -22.24 4.83 0.93
C LEU A 377 -22.89 6.04 1.59
N HIS A 378 -22.13 6.78 2.39
CA HIS A 378 -22.65 7.98 3.04
C HIS A 378 -23.05 9.05 2.01
N THR A 379 -22.14 9.42 1.11
CA THR A 379 -22.34 10.52 0.17
C THR A 379 -23.47 10.22 -0.84
N ASN A 380 -23.61 8.96 -1.28
CA ASN A 380 -24.54 8.62 -2.37
C ASN A 380 -25.83 7.99 -1.89
N PHE A 381 -25.86 7.36 -0.72
CA PHE A 381 -27.04 6.63 -0.21
C PHE A 381 -27.49 7.09 1.19
N LYS A 382 -26.77 8.05 1.81
CA LYS A 382 -27.02 8.60 3.17
C LYS A 382 -27.08 7.55 4.28
N PHE A 383 -26.28 6.50 4.18
CA PHE A 383 -26.17 5.47 5.19
C PHE A 383 -25.26 5.89 6.36
N GLY A 384 -25.64 6.90 7.14
CA GLY A 384 -24.81 7.48 8.20
C GLY A 384 -24.42 6.56 9.36
N ARG A 385 -25.19 5.47 9.62
CA ARG A 385 -24.88 4.52 10.69
C ARG A 385 -23.94 3.37 10.28
N TRP A 386 -23.61 3.26 9.01
CA TRP A 386 -22.91 2.10 8.46
C TRP A 386 -21.39 2.18 8.56
N PHE A 387 -20.81 3.34 8.86
CA PHE A 387 -19.36 3.48 9.00
C PHE A 387 -18.76 2.46 9.99
N LYS A 388 -19.41 2.27 11.14
CA LYS A 388 -18.98 1.30 12.17
C LYS A 388 -19.14 -0.15 11.76
N LEU A 389 -20.23 -0.46 11.02
CA LEU A 389 -20.50 -1.79 10.48
C LEU A 389 -19.57 -2.14 9.34
N GLU A 390 -19.15 -1.16 8.52
CA GLU A 390 -18.28 -1.34 7.38
C GLU A 390 -16.88 -1.78 7.79
N GLN A 391 -16.34 -1.22 8.87
CA GLN A 391 -15.06 -1.66 9.40
C GLN A 391 -15.13 -3.13 9.83
N TRP A 392 -16.20 -3.53 10.51
CA TRP A 392 -16.44 -4.93 10.88
C TRP A 392 -16.66 -5.81 9.65
N PHE A 393 -17.44 -5.34 8.69
CA PHE A 393 -17.69 -6.07 7.45
C PHE A 393 -16.39 -6.32 6.69
N LEU A 394 -15.53 -5.31 6.53
CA LEU A 394 -14.25 -5.46 5.83
C LEU A 394 -13.25 -6.33 6.59
N ILE A 395 -13.33 -6.40 7.92
CA ILE A 395 -12.56 -7.34 8.72
C ILE A 395 -13.09 -8.77 8.50
N LEU A 396 -14.39 -8.96 8.55
CA LEU A 396 -15.03 -10.28 8.41
C LEU A 396 -14.93 -10.85 6.99
N VAL A 397 -15.06 -10.01 5.96
CA VAL A 397 -14.95 -10.44 4.55
C VAL A 397 -13.49 -10.66 4.14
N GLY A 398 -12.54 -10.08 4.85
CA GLY A 398 -11.11 -10.31 4.62
C GLY A 398 -10.61 -11.66 5.19
N THR A 399 -11.46 -12.44 5.84
CA THR A 399 -11.16 -13.80 6.33
C THR A 399 -11.57 -14.87 5.34
#